data_b2c906487d7c01b3a219ac09f464c316
#
_entry.id   b2c906487d7c01b3a219ac09f464c316
#
_cell.length_a   1.000
_cell.length_b   1.000
_cell.length_c   1.000
_cell.angle_alpha   90.00
_cell.angle_beta   90.00
_cell.angle_gamma   90.00
#
_symmetry.space_group_name_H-M   'P 1'
#
loop_
_entity.id
_entity.type
_entity.pdbx_description
1 polymer ?
#
loop_
_entity_poly.entity_id
_entity_poly.type
_entity_poly.pdbx_seq_one_letter_code
_entity_poly.pdbx_strand_id
1 'polypeptide(L)'
;HEVIQEWDGTEMPGEDVTSTFYYELKTAVENKYHGKIATRLNYEKGGFTSLIKKTARKLDNFDENSNFLDQFIDVHKKWGDIEYWLALKRGTDKYHYRKYLMAFDYEEKFDGSIERIPEKKRINVILWLRTIFVAVGVTFCCFVLAFPIAHLLSVLPTRYSNLLMICVLLPFWTSLLVRT
;
A
#
# COMPACT_ATOMS: atom_id res chain seq x y z
N HIS A 1 19.41 -0.20 -10.61
CA HIS A 1 18.30 -1.06 -10.15
C HIS A 1 18.65 -2.55 -10.21
N GLU A 2 19.29 -3.05 -11.29
CA GLU A 2 19.62 -4.47 -11.47
C GLU A 2 20.62 -4.94 -10.41
N VAL A 3 21.70 -4.21 -10.16
CA VAL A 3 22.75 -4.55 -9.19
C VAL A 3 22.21 -4.69 -7.75
N ILE A 4 21.26 -3.84 -7.35
CA ILE A 4 20.61 -3.93 -6.03
C ILE A 4 19.72 -5.16 -5.93
N GLN A 5 19.10 -5.60 -7.01
CA GLN A 5 18.26 -6.80 -7.05
C GLN A 5 19.09 -8.10 -7.05
N GLU A 6 20.26 -8.11 -7.68
CA GLU A 6 21.17 -9.25 -7.72
C GLU A 6 21.89 -9.50 -6.38
N TRP A 7 22.02 -8.46 -5.55
CA TRP A 7 22.57 -8.62 -4.19
C TRP A 7 21.70 -9.56 -3.36
N ASP A 8 22.29 -10.59 -2.74
CA ASP A 8 21.54 -11.63 -2.01
C ASP A 8 20.90 -11.14 -0.71
N GLY A 9 21.48 -10.13 -0.06
CA GLY A 9 20.96 -9.54 1.17
C GLY A 9 21.37 -10.26 2.45
N THR A 10 22.30 -11.20 2.39
CA THR A 10 22.80 -11.95 3.57
C THR A 10 23.84 -11.16 4.35
N GLU A 11 24.66 -10.39 3.64
CA GLU A 11 25.72 -9.55 4.21
C GLU A 11 25.50 -8.07 3.85
N MET A 12 26.28 -7.19 4.46
CA MET A 12 26.25 -5.76 4.11
C MET A 12 26.56 -5.56 2.62
N PRO A 13 25.94 -4.58 1.95
CA PRO A 13 26.12 -4.39 0.53
C PRO A 13 27.58 -4.06 0.19
N GLY A 14 28.08 -4.69 -0.85
CA GLY A 14 29.41 -4.44 -1.40
C GLY A 14 29.52 -3.05 -2.07
N GLU A 15 30.72 -2.76 -2.54
CA GLU A 15 31.02 -1.47 -3.19
C GLU A 15 30.19 -1.25 -4.46
N ASP A 16 29.89 -2.31 -5.19
CA ASP A 16 29.05 -2.28 -6.41
C ASP A 16 27.63 -1.76 -6.13
N VAL A 17 27.03 -2.25 -5.06
CA VAL A 17 25.66 -1.85 -4.65
C VAL A 17 25.65 -0.43 -4.09
N THR A 18 26.64 -0.10 -3.26
CA THR A 18 26.70 1.21 -2.60
C THR A 18 27.06 2.33 -3.57
N SER A 19 27.96 2.08 -4.52
CA SER A 19 28.28 3.03 -5.61
C SER A 19 27.11 3.22 -6.55
N THR A 20 26.44 2.16 -6.96
CA THR A 20 25.22 2.24 -7.78
C THR A 20 24.15 3.08 -7.07
N PHE A 21 23.93 2.83 -5.79
CA PHE A 21 22.99 3.61 -5.00
C PHE A 21 23.39 5.09 -4.88
N TYR A 22 24.67 5.40 -4.73
CA TYR A 22 25.17 6.76 -4.71
C TYR A 22 24.82 7.51 -5.99
N TYR A 23 25.14 6.95 -7.16
CA TYR A 23 24.87 7.59 -8.44
C TYR A 23 23.37 7.72 -8.73
N GLU A 24 22.57 6.72 -8.38
CA GLU A 24 21.10 6.81 -8.50
C GLU A 24 20.52 7.88 -7.58
N LEU A 25 21.02 7.99 -6.35
CA LEU A 25 20.57 9.00 -5.41
C LEU A 25 20.99 10.41 -5.86
N LYS A 26 22.20 10.57 -6.40
CA LYS A 26 22.71 11.82 -6.98
C LYS A 26 21.79 12.28 -8.11
N THR A 27 21.51 11.40 -9.05
CA THR A 27 20.56 11.66 -10.16
C THR A 27 19.15 12.01 -9.63
N ALA A 28 18.70 11.33 -8.58
CA ALA A 28 17.40 11.60 -7.97
C ALA A 28 17.34 12.96 -7.24
N VAL A 29 18.46 13.42 -6.69
CA VAL A 29 18.59 14.75 -6.07
C VAL A 29 18.57 15.84 -7.13
N GLU A 30 19.35 15.71 -8.22
CA GLU A 30 19.38 16.62 -9.34
C GLU A 30 17.99 16.81 -9.98
N ASN A 31 17.26 15.71 -10.15
CA ASN A 31 15.90 15.72 -10.71
C ASN A 31 14.79 16.00 -9.68
N LYS A 32 15.14 16.29 -8.42
CA LYS A 32 14.20 16.56 -7.31
C LYS A 32 13.24 15.40 -6.98
N TYR A 33 13.59 14.15 -7.30
CA TYR A 33 12.78 12.96 -7.00
C TYR A 33 13.09 12.31 -5.65
N HIS A 34 14.22 12.66 -5.01
CA HIS A 34 14.66 12.06 -3.75
C HIS A 34 13.57 12.09 -2.65
N GLY A 35 12.72 13.12 -2.63
CA GLY A 35 11.59 13.19 -1.69
C GLY A 35 10.53 12.12 -1.92
N LYS A 36 10.21 11.81 -3.19
CA LYS A 36 9.25 10.75 -3.55
C LYS A 36 9.82 9.37 -3.22
N ILE A 37 11.10 9.14 -3.51
CA ILE A 37 11.82 7.91 -3.17
C ILE A 37 11.82 7.71 -1.64
N ALA A 38 12.16 8.75 -0.88
CA ALA A 38 12.17 8.72 0.57
C ALA A 38 10.81 8.35 1.17
N THR A 39 9.73 8.93 0.63
CA THR A 39 8.36 8.62 1.06
C THR A 39 8.01 7.17 0.74
N ARG A 40 8.34 6.69 -0.46
CA ARG A 40 8.07 5.31 -0.87
C ARG A 40 8.81 4.30 0.01
N LEU A 41 10.11 4.50 0.23
CA LEU A 41 10.91 3.62 1.08
C LEU A 41 10.48 3.67 2.55
N ASN A 42 9.92 4.79 3.00
CA ASN A 42 9.40 4.91 4.36
C ASN A 42 8.18 4.01 4.63
N TYR A 43 7.48 3.54 3.59
CA TYR A 43 6.44 2.51 3.72
C TYR A 43 7.03 1.12 3.97
N GLU A 44 8.25 0.84 3.48
CA GLU A 44 8.92 -0.45 3.70
C GLU A 44 9.57 -0.49 5.11
N LYS A 45 10.24 0.59 5.50
CA LYS A 45 10.81 0.75 6.85
C LYS A 45 10.75 2.21 7.30
N GLY A 46 10.23 2.45 8.50
CA GLY A 46 10.13 3.79 9.05
C GLY A 46 11.50 4.46 9.26
N GLY A 47 11.57 5.76 8.95
CA GLY A 47 12.77 6.57 9.12
C GLY A 47 13.55 6.88 7.83
N PHE A 48 13.18 6.31 6.70
CA PHE A 48 13.81 6.62 5.41
C PHE A 48 13.68 8.08 5.00
N THR A 49 12.57 8.72 5.34
CA THR A 49 12.38 10.14 4.97
C THR A 49 13.48 11.04 5.56
N SER A 50 13.84 10.84 6.83
CA SER A 50 14.93 11.60 7.46
C SER A 50 16.30 11.16 6.96
N LEU A 51 16.47 9.85 6.72
CA LEU A 51 17.72 9.24 6.28
C LEU A 51 18.10 9.77 4.89
N ILE A 52 17.22 9.62 3.90
CA ILE A 52 17.46 10.09 2.52
C ILE A 52 17.67 11.60 2.46
N LYS A 53 16.87 12.39 3.20
CA LYS A 53 17.03 13.85 3.22
C LYS A 53 18.37 14.30 3.80
N LYS A 54 18.86 13.62 4.85
CA LYS A 54 20.19 13.92 5.42
C LYS A 54 21.30 13.52 4.47
N THR A 55 21.20 12.35 3.86
CA THR A 55 22.17 11.87 2.87
C THR A 55 22.20 12.79 1.65
N ALA A 56 21.07 13.16 1.10
CA ALA A 56 20.96 14.06 -0.06
C ALA A 56 21.67 15.42 0.17
N ARG A 57 21.62 15.95 1.39
CA ARG A 57 22.31 17.22 1.73
C ARG A 57 23.82 17.13 1.80
N LYS A 58 24.35 15.93 2.03
CA LYS A 58 25.78 15.69 2.18
C LYS A 58 26.41 14.98 0.99
N LEU A 59 25.61 14.64 -0.02
CA LEU A 59 26.04 13.87 -1.19
C LEU A 59 27.17 14.54 -1.96
N ASP A 60 27.16 15.88 -2.04
CA ASP A 60 28.19 16.68 -2.73
C ASP A 60 29.56 16.60 -2.05
N ASN A 61 29.60 16.17 -0.79
CA ASN A 61 30.83 16.05 0.00
C ASN A 61 31.41 14.61 -0.06
N PHE A 62 30.80 13.70 -0.82
CA PHE A 62 31.30 12.33 -0.94
C PHE A 62 32.54 12.28 -1.83
N ASP A 63 33.55 11.54 -1.39
CA ASP A 63 34.75 11.26 -2.16
C ASP A 63 34.56 9.98 -2.98
N GLU A 64 34.65 10.11 -4.30
CA GLU A 64 34.48 8.97 -5.23
C GLU A 64 35.61 7.93 -5.14
N ASN A 65 36.76 8.26 -4.51
CA ASN A 65 37.88 7.34 -4.30
C ASN A 65 37.83 6.59 -2.97
N SER A 66 36.85 6.86 -2.14
CA SER A 66 36.68 6.25 -0.81
C SER A 66 35.50 5.30 -0.79
N ASN A 67 35.48 4.35 0.17
CA ASN A 67 34.38 3.40 0.33
C ASN A 67 33.07 4.14 0.60
N PHE A 68 32.10 3.96 -0.30
CA PHE A 68 30.80 4.63 -0.19
C PHE A 68 30.02 4.18 1.04
N LEU A 69 30.12 2.91 1.45
CA LEU A 69 29.41 2.41 2.62
C LEU A 69 29.82 3.16 3.89
N ASP A 70 31.11 3.38 4.09
CA ASP A 70 31.62 4.08 5.26
C ASP A 70 31.13 5.54 5.26
N GLN A 71 31.13 6.19 4.12
CA GLN A 71 30.62 7.54 3.97
C GLN A 71 29.12 7.64 4.26
N PHE A 72 28.33 6.65 3.84
CA PHE A 72 26.91 6.59 4.19
C PHE A 72 26.70 6.42 5.70
N ILE A 73 27.50 5.58 6.36
CA ILE A 73 27.46 5.35 7.82
C ILE A 73 27.83 6.63 8.57
N ASP A 74 28.83 7.39 8.10
CA ASP A 74 29.25 8.68 8.68
C ASP A 74 28.15 9.74 8.57
N VAL A 75 27.38 9.73 7.49
CA VAL A 75 26.22 10.61 7.37
C VAL A 75 25.13 10.24 8.37
N HIS A 76 24.87 8.94 8.52
CA HIS A 76 23.87 8.47 9.46
C HIS A 76 24.05 6.99 9.80
N LYS A 77 24.18 6.68 11.10
CA LYS A 77 24.42 5.32 11.66
C LYS A 77 23.44 4.25 11.15
N LYS A 78 22.23 4.62 10.73
CA LYS A 78 21.23 3.68 10.17
C LYS A 78 21.68 3.01 8.87
N TRP A 79 22.63 3.58 8.14
CA TRP A 79 23.20 2.93 6.97
C TRP A 79 24.09 1.74 7.30
N GLY A 80 24.53 1.62 8.56
CA GLY A 80 25.21 0.43 9.11
C GLY A 80 24.25 -0.72 9.46
N ASP A 81 22.94 -0.53 9.35
CA ASP A 81 21.92 -1.55 9.61
C ASP A 81 21.45 -2.17 8.28
N ILE A 82 21.73 -3.46 8.10
CA ILE A 82 21.38 -4.22 6.88
C ILE A 82 19.89 -4.14 6.52
N GLU A 83 19.01 -3.98 7.52
CA GLU A 83 17.58 -3.90 7.27
C GLU A 83 17.18 -2.68 6.42
N TYR A 84 17.94 -1.57 6.46
CA TYR A 84 17.70 -0.41 5.59
C TYR A 84 18.07 -0.72 4.14
N TRP A 85 19.13 -1.48 3.90
CA TRP A 85 19.52 -1.93 2.58
C TRP A 85 18.55 -2.98 2.01
N LEU A 86 18.09 -3.90 2.86
CA LEU A 86 17.03 -4.84 2.50
C LEU A 86 15.71 -4.14 2.16
N ALA A 87 15.34 -3.11 2.91
CA ALA A 87 14.18 -2.31 2.59
C ALA A 87 14.35 -1.52 1.28
N LEU A 88 15.57 -1.07 0.96
CA LEU A 88 15.89 -0.47 -0.32
C LEU A 88 15.70 -1.49 -1.46
N LYS A 89 16.28 -2.70 -1.34
CA LYS A 89 16.10 -3.80 -2.29
C LYS A 89 14.62 -4.10 -2.51
N ARG A 90 13.85 -4.22 -1.43
CA ARG A 90 12.39 -4.45 -1.50
C ARG A 90 11.64 -3.31 -2.19
N GLY A 91 12.08 -2.07 -2.01
CA GLY A 91 11.48 -0.90 -2.66
C GLY A 91 11.68 -0.88 -4.18
N THR A 92 12.69 -1.60 -4.70
CA THR A 92 12.95 -1.73 -6.14
C THR A 92 12.15 -2.87 -6.80
N ASP A 93 11.56 -3.79 -6.02
CA ASP A 93 10.76 -4.88 -6.55
C ASP A 93 9.56 -4.38 -7.35
N LYS A 94 9.41 -4.89 -8.57
CA LYS A 94 8.32 -4.55 -9.48
C LYS A 94 6.98 -5.16 -9.03
N TYR A 95 7.03 -6.35 -8.42
CA TYR A 95 5.85 -7.08 -7.97
C TYR A 95 5.68 -6.98 -6.45
N HIS A 96 4.61 -6.33 -6.04
CA HIS A 96 4.31 -6.07 -4.63
C HIS A 96 3.36 -7.12 -4.06
N TYR A 97 3.69 -8.42 -4.15
CA TYR A 97 2.85 -9.50 -3.57
C TYR A 97 2.64 -9.31 -2.06
N ARG A 98 3.56 -8.65 -1.36
CA ARG A 98 3.44 -8.27 0.06
C ARG A 98 2.20 -7.46 0.38
N LYS A 99 1.71 -6.63 -0.56
CA LYS A 99 0.46 -5.89 -0.37
C LYS A 99 -0.75 -6.81 -0.29
N TYR A 100 -0.71 -7.92 -1.02
CA TYR A 100 -1.76 -8.95 -0.92
C TYR A 100 -1.66 -9.69 0.40
N LEU A 101 -0.45 -10.01 0.89
CA LEU A 101 -0.25 -10.60 2.22
C LEU A 101 -0.79 -9.68 3.31
N MET A 102 -0.49 -8.39 3.25
CA MET A 102 -1.02 -7.39 4.19
C MET A 102 -2.55 -7.29 4.16
N ALA A 103 -3.19 -7.49 3.01
CA ALA A 103 -4.66 -7.51 2.91
C ALA A 103 -5.28 -8.67 3.69
N PHE A 104 -4.54 -9.77 3.88
CA PHE A 104 -4.93 -10.93 4.69
C PHE A 104 -4.34 -10.91 6.12
N ASP A 105 -3.82 -9.77 6.57
CA ASP A 105 -3.16 -9.60 7.88
C ASP A 105 -1.92 -10.49 8.07
N TYR A 106 -1.14 -10.71 7.00
CA TYR A 106 0.18 -11.33 7.02
C TYR A 106 1.26 -10.32 6.66
N GLU A 107 2.43 -10.47 7.27
CA GLU A 107 3.62 -9.63 7.01
C GLU A 107 4.82 -10.54 6.73
N GLU A 108 5.59 -10.21 5.69
CA GLU A 108 6.86 -10.86 5.39
C GLU A 108 7.99 -10.11 6.10
N LYS A 109 8.67 -10.79 7.02
CA LYS A 109 9.85 -10.27 7.70
C LYS A 109 11.06 -10.17 6.75
N PHE A 110 12.10 -9.46 7.20
CA PHE A 110 13.33 -9.30 6.42
C PHE A 110 14.09 -10.62 6.17
N ASP A 111 13.85 -11.64 6.97
CA ASP A 111 14.37 -13.01 6.82
C ASP A 111 13.59 -13.87 5.81
N GLY A 112 12.55 -13.31 5.16
CA GLY A 112 11.68 -14.03 4.22
C GLY A 112 10.58 -14.84 4.89
N SER A 113 10.51 -14.89 6.22
CA SER A 113 9.44 -15.59 6.94
C SER A 113 8.13 -14.81 6.85
N ILE A 114 7.03 -15.55 6.59
CA ILE A 114 5.68 -14.97 6.55
C ILE A 114 5.05 -15.18 7.92
N GLU A 115 4.84 -14.10 8.65
CA GLU A 115 4.19 -14.13 9.95
C GLU A 115 2.85 -13.39 9.92
N ARG A 116 1.96 -13.80 10.83
CA ARG A 116 0.69 -13.12 10.99
C ARG A 116 0.88 -11.84 11.80
N ILE A 117 0.34 -10.73 11.31
CA ILE A 117 0.41 -9.44 11.99
C ILE A 117 -0.15 -9.56 13.41
N PRO A 118 0.47 -8.90 14.43
CA PRO A 118 0.00 -8.92 15.82
C PRO A 118 -1.48 -8.50 15.94
N GLU A 119 -2.22 -9.09 16.86
CA GLU A 119 -3.67 -8.90 17.01
C GLU A 119 -4.12 -7.44 17.06
N LYS A 120 -3.34 -6.58 17.72
CA LYS A 120 -3.63 -5.14 17.83
C LYS A 120 -3.63 -4.40 16.49
N LYS A 121 -2.98 -4.96 15.46
CA LYS A 121 -2.86 -4.37 14.11
C LYS A 121 -3.69 -5.10 13.06
N ARG A 122 -4.36 -6.21 13.42
CA ARG A 122 -5.23 -6.98 12.51
C ARG A 122 -6.54 -6.25 12.33
N ILE A 123 -6.65 -5.49 11.29
CA ILE A 123 -7.85 -4.70 11.00
C ILE A 123 -8.50 -5.18 9.70
N ASN A 124 -7.68 -5.67 8.74
CA ASN A 124 -8.15 -5.89 7.37
C ASN A 124 -9.15 -7.04 7.27
N VAL A 125 -8.82 -8.22 7.81
CA VAL A 125 -9.71 -9.40 7.75
C VAL A 125 -11.00 -9.14 8.52
N ILE A 126 -10.94 -8.51 9.69
CA ILE A 126 -12.12 -8.16 10.49
C ILE A 126 -13.02 -7.19 9.72
N LEU A 127 -12.42 -6.18 9.08
CA LEU A 127 -13.14 -5.20 8.28
C LEU A 127 -13.83 -5.86 7.07
N TRP A 128 -13.13 -6.76 6.38
CA TRP A 128 -13.66 -7.53 5.27
C TRP A 128 -14.88 -8.37 5.68
N LEU A 129 -14.74 -9.17 6.74
CA LEU A 129 -15.83 -10.00 7.26
C LEU A 129 -17.03 -9.16 7.67
N ARG A 130 -16.80 -8.05 8.37
CA ARG A 130 -17.86 -7.11 8.74
C ARG A 130 -18.59 -6.54 7.53
N THR A 131 -17.84 -6.13 6.51
CA THR A 131 -18.42 -5.55 5.28
C THR A 131 -19.25 -6.58 4.53
N ILE A 132 -18.73 -7.80 4.39
CA ILE A 132 -19.45 -8.92 3.75
C ILE A 132 -20.73 -9.23 4.54
N PHE A 133 -20.63 -9.35 5.86
CA PHE A 133 -21.79 -9.65 6.71
C PHE A 133 -22.89 -8.59 6.58
N VAL A 134 -22.50 -7.30 6.61
CA VAL A 134 -23.45 -6.19 6.41
C VAL A 134 -24.06 -6.23 5.01
N ALA A 135 -23.25 -6.45 3.99
CA ALA A 135 -23.73 -6.51 2.60
C ALA A 135 -24.71 -7.65 2.40
N VAL A 136 -24.42 -8.85 2.88
CA VAL A 136 -25.32 -10.00 2.83
C VAL A 136 -26.61 -9.75 3.62
N GLY A 137 -26.50 -9.17 4.81
CA GLY A 137 -27.67 -8.83 5.63
C GLY A 137 -28.60 -7.83 4.95
N VAL A 138 -28.03 -6.75 4.39
CA VAL A 138 -28.82 -5.75 3.64
C VAL A 138 -29.45 -6.38 2.40
N THR A 139 -28.71 -7.18 1.63
CA THR A 139 -29.23 -7.86 0.44
C THR A 139 -30.38 -8.79 0.80
N PHE A 140 -30.24 -9.56 1.89
CA PHE A 140 -31.30 -10.44 2.37
C PHE A 140 -32.56 -9.66 2.78
N CYS A 141 -32.41 -8.58 3.55
CA CYS A 141 -33.53 -7.71 3.91
C CYS A 141 -34.24 -7.10 2.69
N CYS A 142 -33.45 -6.61 1.74
CA CYS A 142 -33.99 -6.10 0.47
C CYS A 142 -34.75 -7.18 -0.29
N PHE A 143 -34.24 -8.41 -0.36
CA PHE A 143 -34.91 -9.52 -1.01
C PHE A 143 -36.25 -9.87 -0.35
N VAL A 144 -36.25 -9.97 1.00
CA VAL A 144 -37.48 -10.27 1.78
C VAL A 144 -38.55 -9.21 1.57
N LEU A 145 -38.16 -7.93 1.46
CA LEU A 145 -39.11 -6.85 1.17
C LEU A 145 -39.52 -6.77 -0.29
N ALA A 146 -38.60 -6.98 -1.20
CA ALA A 146 -38.88 -6.88 -2.65
C ALA A 146 -39.80 -8.01 -3.17
N PHE A 147 -39.65 -9.23 -2.61
CA PHE A 147 -40.43 -10.38 -3.06
C PHE A 147 -41.96 -10.20 -2.92
N PRO A 148 -42.51 -9.82 -1.76
CA PRO A 148 -43.93 -9.59 -1.60
C PRO A 148 -44.41 -8.40 -2.42
N ILE A 149 -43.61 -7.35 -2.59
CA ILE A 149 -43.97 -6.20 -3.42
C ILE A 149 -44.05 -6.60 -4.89
N ALA A 150 -43.08 -7.38 -5.39
CA ALA A 150 -43.07 -7.89 -6.76
C ALA A 150 -44.27 -8.81 -7.03
N HIS A 151 -44.61 -9.70 -6.09
CA HIS A 151 -45.79 -10.56 -6.18
C HIS A 151 -47.09 -9.73 -6.21
N LEU A 152 -47.19 -8.73 -5.34
CA LEU A 152 -48.33 -7.84 -5.30
C LEU A 152 -48.51 -7.07 -6.62
N LEU A 153 -47.45 -6.57 -7.22
CA LEU A 153 -47.43 -5.91 -8.53
C LEU A 153 -47.92 -6.82 -9.67
N SER A 154 -47.63 -8.14 -9.58
CA SER A 154 -48.02 -9.10 -10.63
C SER A 154 -49.49 -9.51 -10.58
N VAL A 155 -50.11 -9.48 -9.40
CA VAL A 155 -51.50 -9.93 -9.18
C VAL A 155 -52.52 -8.79 -9.25
N LEU A 156 -52.12 -7.55 -8.96
CA LEU A 156 -53.01 -6.38 -8.95
C LEU A 156 -53.44 -5.95 -10.35
N PRO A 157 -54.65 -5.40 -10.50
CA PRO A 157 -55.11 -4.77 -11.75
C PRO A 157 -54.16 -3.64 -12.17
N THR A 158 -53.91 -3.47 -13.45
CA THR A 158 -52.93 -2.54 -14.05
C THR A 158 -53.00 -1.12 -13.49
N ARG A 159 -54.17 -0.66 -13.10
CA ARG A 159 -54.39 0.69 -12.56
C ARG A 159 -53.70 0.89 -11.18
N TYR A 160 -53.82 -0.08 -10.32
CA TYR A 160 -53.17 -0.04 -8.99
C TYR A 160 -51.72 -0.43 -9.05
N SER A 161 -51.33 -1.35 -9.95
CA SER A 161 -49.94 -1.75 -10.18
C SER A 161 -49.11 -0.57 -10.67
N ASN A 162 -49.59 0.26 -11.60
CA ASN A 162 -48.92 1.44 -12.09
C ASN A 162 -48.66 2.49 -10.97
N LEU A 163 -49.67 2.71 -10.11
CA LEU A 163 -49.50 3.63 -8.96
C LEU A 163 -48.43 3.14 -7.99
N LEU A 164 -48.44 1.84 -7.69
CA LEU A 164 -47.47 1.21 -6.77
C LEU A 164 -46.07 1.22 -7.37
N MET A 165 -45.93 1.03 -8.70
CA MET A 165 -44.66 1.14 -9.40
C MET A 165 -44.05 2.55 -9.29
N ILE A 166 -44.90 3.60 -9.45
CA ILE A 166 -44.44 4.98 -9.25
C ILE A 166 -43.95 5.19 -7.83
N CYS A 167 -44.66 4.70 -6.82
CA CYS A 167 -44.23 4.81 -5.41
C CYS A 167 -42.89 4.10 -5.13
N VAL A 168 -42.64 2.95 -5.76
CA VAL A 168 -41.37 2.21 -5.61
C VAL A 168 -40.23 2.91 -6.30
N LEU A 169 -40.48 3.57 -7.45
CA LEU A 169 -39.45 4.30 -8.19
C LEU A 169 -39.14 5.69 -7.63
N LEU A 170 -40.06 6.29 -6.90
CA LEU A 170 -39.92 7.64 -6.36
C LEU A 170 -38.68 7.87 -5.49
N PRO A 171 -38.31 6.95 -4.57
CA PRO A 171 -37.06 7.07 -3.78
C PRO A 171 -35.81 7.03 -4.65
N PHE A 172 -35.83 6.30 -5.77
CA PHE A 172 -34.71 6.25 -6.72
C PHE A 172 -34.47 7.61 -7.39
N TRP A 173 -35.56 8.27 -7.82
CA TRP A 173 -35.49 9.60 -8.42
C TRP A 173 -35.03 10.69 -7.43
N THR A 174 -35.49 10.64 -6.19
CA THR A 174 -35.08 11.61 -5.16
C THR A 174 -33.62 11.48 -4.81
N SER A 175 -33.06 10.26 -4.77
CA SER A 175 -31.63 10.04 -4.54
C SER A 175 -30.75 10.64 -5.63
N LEU A 176 -31.23 10.66 -6.87
CA LEU A 176 -30.51 11.22 -8.03
C LEU A 176 -30.54 12.75 -8.03
N LEU A 177 -31.67 13.36 -7.64
CA LEU A 177 -31.85 14.81 -7.57
C LEU A 177 -31.08 15.48 -6.43
N VAL A 178 -30.87 14.77 -5.31
CA VAL A 178 -30.12 15.31 -4.16
C VAL A 178 -28.61 15.29 -4.39
N ARG A 179 -28.13 14.54 -5.40
CA ARG A 179 -26.71 14.40 -5.71
C ARG A 179 -26.19 15.45 -6.70
N THR A 180 -27.07 16.25 -7.29
CA THR A 180 -26.73 17.41 -8.14
C THR A 180 -26.76 18.69 -7.36
#